data_449842c34b57a9b2075421239020c9f0
#
_entry.id   449842c34b57a9b2075421239020c9f0
#
_cell.length_a   1.000
_cell.length_b   1.000
_cell.length_c   1.000
_cell.angle_alpha   90.00
_cell.angle_beta   90.00
_cell.angle_gamma   90.00
#
_symmetry.space_group_name_H-M   'P 1'
#
loop_
_entity.id
_entity.type
_entity.pdbx_description
1 polymer ?
#
loop_
_entity_poly.entity_id
_entity_poly.type
_entity_poly.pdbx_seq_one_letter_code
_entity_poly.pdbx_strand_id
1 'polypeptide(L)' 'GFTTITAYDITGKKLETLTNEVLKVGFHTISWNASSYPTGVYFIRMDSGGFTQTQKVVLLK' A
#
# COMPACT_ATOMS: atom_id res chain seq x y z
N GLY A 1 -10.85 -12.65 0.01
CA GLY A 1 -10.51 -12.76 -1.40
C GLY A 1 -9.06 -12.38 -1.70
N PHE A 2 -8.72 -12.43 -2.98
CA PHE A 2 -7.37 -12.05 -3.42
C PHE A 2 -7.18 -10.54 -3.24
N THR A 3 -6.12 -10.16 -2.56
CA THR A 3 -5.87 -8.77 -2.20
C THR A 3 -4.49 -8.33 -2.67
N THR A 4 -4.44 -7.17 -3.31
CA THR A 4 -3.20 -6.53 -3.72
C THR A 4 -3.07 -5.20 -3.00
N ILE A 5 -1.95 -4.98 -2.33
CA ILE A 5 -1.63 -3.72 -1.66
C ILE A 5 -0.35 -3.17 -2.29
N THR A 6 -0.45 -1.95 -2.82
CA THR A 6 0.61 -1.34 -3.62
C THR A 6 0.93 0.06 -3.10
N ALA A 7 2.21 0.39 -3.05
CA ALA A 7 2.68 1.73 -2.67
C ALA A 7 2.99 2.56 -3.92
N TYR A 8 2.55 3.82 -3.89
CA TYR A 8 2.75 4.79 -4.97
C TYR A 8 3.37 6.07 -4.42
N ASP A 9 4.14 6.77 -5.24
CA ASP A 9 4.62 8.11 -4.91
C ASP A 9 3.56 9.18 -5.21
N ILE A 10 3.90 10.44 -4.93
CA ILE A 10 2.96 11.56 -5.11
C ILE A 10 2.58 11.79 -6.59
N THR A 11 3.38 11.31 -7.52
CA THR A 11 3.08 11.43 -8.96
C THR A 11 2.20 10.29 -9.47
N GLY A 12 1.90 9.30 -8.61
CA GLY A 12 1.13 8.13 -8.99
C GLY A 12 1.98 6.98 -9.55
N LYS A 13 3.30 7.11 -9.46
CA LYS A 13 4.20 6.06 -9.92
C LYS A 13 4.21 4.91 -8.90
N LYS A 14 4.05 3.69 -9.39
CA LYS A 14 4.12 2.49 -8.57
C LYS A 14 5.54 2.28 -8.06
N LEU A 15 5.70 2.14 -6.75
CA LEU A 15 6.98 1.90 -6.11
C LEU A 15 7.21 0.42 -5.84
N GLU A 16 6.25 -0.23 -5.17
CA GLU A 16 6.36 -1.66 -4.90
C GLU A 16 5.01 -2.26 -4.52
N THR A 17 4.89 -3.57 -4.65
CA THR A 17 3.73 -4.32 -4.19
C THR A 17 4.03 -4.89 -2.80
N LEU A 18 3.24 -4.51 -1.80
CA LEU A 18 3.42 -4.92 -0.42
C LEU A 18 2.79 -6.27 -0.13
N THR A 19 1.63 -6.52 -0.73
CA THR A 19 0.87 -7.75 -0.55
C THR A 19 0.21 -8.13 -1.86
N ASN A 20 0.24 -9.42 -2.18
CA ASN A 20 -0.38 -9.95 -3.39
C ASN A 20 -0.80 -11.39 -3.11
N GLU A 21 -1.83 -11.55 -2.25
CA GLU A 21 -2.23 -12.87 -1.78
C GLU A 21 -3.70 -12.87 -1.36
N VAL A 22 -4.24 -14.05 -1.11
CA VAL A 22 -5.58 -14.21 -0.55
C VAL A 22 -5.51 -13.92 0.95
N LEU A 23 -6.28 -12.91 1.40
CA LEU A 23 -6.40 -12.57 2.81
C LEU A 23 -7.76 -12.99 3.34
N LYS A 24 -7.77 -13.50 4.58
CA LYS A 24 -9.00 -13.84 5.29
C LYS A 24 -9.69 -12.57 5.76
N VAL A 25 -11.00 -12.65 5.98
CA VAL A 25 -11.77 -11.57 6.59
C VAL A 25 -11.22 -11.28 8.00
N GLY A 26 -11.09 -10.00 8.32
CA GLY A 26 -10.61 -9.55 9.62
C GLY A 26 -9.61 -8.41 9.51
N PHE A 27 -8.94 -8.11 10.63
CA PHE A 27 -7.91 -7.08 10.66
C PHE A 27 -6.56 -7.66 10.27
N HIS A 28 -5.86 -6.93 9.40
CA HIS A 28 -4.54 -7.33 8.95
C HIS A 28 -3.58 -6.16 9.13
N THR A 29 -2.35 -6.48 9.54
CA THR A 29 -1.29 -5.49 9.66
C THR A 29 -0.28 -5.73 8.53
N ILE A 30 -0.06 -4.70 7.73
CA ILE A 30 0.92 -4.73 6.65
C ILE A 30 2.07 -3.80 7.03
N SER A 31 3.27 -4.34 7.03
CA SER A 31 4.49 -3.58 7.30
C SER A 31 5.15 -3.18 6.00
N TRP A 32 5.52 -1.90 5.90
CA TRP A 32 6.22 -1.36 4.75
C TRP A 32 7.56 -0.80 5.19
N ASN A 33 8.65 -1.42 4.72
CA ASN A 33 9.98 -0.90 4.93
C ASN A 33 10.26 0.19 3.91
N ALA A 34 10.10 1.44 4.32
CA ALA A 34 10.26 2.60 3.45
C ALA A 34 11.63 3.27 3.63
N SER A 35 12.61 2.58 4.19
CA SER A 35 13.92 3.16 4.50
C SER A 35 14.66 3.64 3.26
N SER A 36 14.39 3.09 2.09
CA SER A 36 15.01 3.49 0.83
C SER A 36 14.31 4.67 0.15
N TYR A 37 13.19 5.14 0.70
CA TYR A 37 12.41 6.24 0.12
C TYR A 37 12.60 7.52 0.92
N PRO A 38 12.61 8.70 0.25
CA PRO A 38 12.75 9.97 0.96
C PRO A 38 11.50 10.34 1.76
N THR A 39 11.67 11.25 2.70
CA THR A 39 10.55 11.88 3.40
C THR A 39 9.60 12.51 2.39
N GLY A 40 8.31 12.29 2.56
CA GLY A 40 7.30 12.85 1.68
C GLY A 40 5.95 12.16 1.79
N VAL A 41 5.09 12.43 0.82
CA VAL A 41 3.74 11.89 0.76
C VAL A 41 3.70 10.70 -0.18
N TYR A 42 3.05 9.64 0.27
CA TYR A 42 2.88 8.39 -0.48
C TYR A 42 1.43 7.94 -0.40
N PHE A 43 1.05 7.07 -1.32
CA PHE A 43 -0.30 6.50 -1.34
C PHE A 43 -0.21 4.99 -1.28
N ILE A 44 -1.05 4.39 -0.45
CA ILE A 44 -1.19 2.95 -0.34
C ILE A 44 -2.56 2.57 -0.89
N ARG A 45 -2.58 1.77 -1.94
CA ARG A 45 -3.80 1.33 -2.58
C ARG A 45 -4.04 -0.14 -2.30
N MET A 46 -5.25 -0.47 -1.85
CA MET A 46 -5.70 -1.84 -1.66
C MET A 46 -6.78 -2.17 -2.67
N ASP A 47 -6.58 -3.26 -3.40
CA ASP A 47 -7.56 -3.81 -4.33
C ASP A 47 -7.95 -5.21 -3.86
N SER A 48 -9.23 -5.46 -3.66
CA SER A 48 -9.72 -6.76 -3.21
C SER A 48 -11.13 -6.99 -3.74
N GLY A 49 -11.29 -7.96 -4.63
CA GLY A 49 -12.60 -8.42 -5.08
C GLY A 49 -13.52 -7.32 -5.63
N GLY A 50 -13.02 -6.42 -6.45
CA GLY A 50 -13.79 -5.29 -6.98
C GLY A 50 -13.89 -4.09 -6.06
N PHE A 51 -13.30 -4.18 -4.88
CA PHE A 51 -13.21 -3.08 -3.92
C PHE A 51 -11.84 -2.45 -4.01
N THR A 52 -11.78 -1.12 -4.08
CA THR A 52 -10.53 -0.37 -4.11
C THR A 52 -10.56 0.72 -3.06
N GLN A 53 -9.49 0.82 -2.28
CA GLN A 53 -9.33 1.87 -1.29
C GLN A 53 -7.90 2.40 -1.36
N THR A 54 -7.76 3.73 -1.33
CA THR A 54 -6.47 4.39 -1.32
C THR A 54 -6.34 5.24 -0.06
N GLN A 55 -5.20 5.14 0.59
CA GLN A 55 -4.91 5.91 1.80
C GLN A 55 -3.63 6.71 1.61
N LYS A 56 -3.66 7.98 2.02
CA LYS A 56 -2.48 8.84 2.04
C LYS A 56 -1.64 8.52 3.26
N VAL A 57 -0.33 8.39 3.05
CA VAL A 57 0.64 8.14 4.13
C VAL A 57 1.72 9.22 4.04
N VAL A 58 2.07 9.78 5.20
CA VAL A 58 3.19 10.73 5.30
C VAL A 58 4.37 10.01 5.91
N LEU A 59 5.49 10.00 5.20
CA LEU A 59 6.71 9.37 5.64
C LEU A 59 7.64 10.46 6.20
N LEU A 60 7.96 10.36 7.49
CA LEU A 60 8.86 11.27 8.18
C LEU A 60 10.10 10.50 8.63
N LYS A 61 11.26 11.01 8.27
CA LYS A 61 12.55 10.42 8.64
C LYS A 61 13.37 11.38 9.48
#